data_8dd96eb0381e13f9f1eb0b9827d6031c
#
_entry.id   8dd96eb0381e13f9f1eb0b9827d6031c
#
_cell.length_a   1.000
_cell.length_b   1.000
_cell.length_c   1.000
_cell.angle_alpha   90.00
_cell.angle_beta   90.00
_cell.angle_gamma   90.00
#
_symmetry.space_group_name_H-M   'P 1'
#
loop_
_entity.id
_entity.type
_entity.pdbx_description
1 polymer ?
#
loop_
_entity_poly.entity_id
_entity_poly.type
_entity_poly.pdbx_seq_one_letter_code
_entity_poly.pdbx_strand_id
1 'polypeptide(L)'
;MGAKIKLTSWLDLKTLGAMSEAKNINNVNAVYMLSKSAEVYQDKAYVMNMRESGTPLTVGSIGLDAHVNGWFVNLNANYYDRIYLSYSPSYRYEKVLTNRQAAHKAFPEIFAPTTLDGMSWTEDAVAQEKGHGGWMVDLSIGKSVRLKKGSLNFNLMITNLLNNQTIVTGGYEQNSRSSYTVDANGNVKNPRLYQFSKNPKKYYTWGTNGMFQVSYRF
;
A
#
# COMPACT_ATOMS: atom_id res chain seq x y z
N MET A 1 -11.25 -6.36 -16.70
CA MET A 1 -12.34 -6.18 -17.68
C MET A 1 -12.84 -4.75 -17.63
N GLY A 2 -13.23 -4.16 -18.77
CA GLY A 2 -13.81 -2.82 -18.82
C GLY A 2 -14.92 -2.76 -19.86
N ALA A 3 -15.85 -1.82 -19.65
CA ALA A 3 -16.95 -1.57 -20.58
C ALA A 3 -17.21 -0.06 -20.71
N LYS A 4 -17.63 0.36 -21.90
CA LYS A 4 -18.17 1.69 -22.14
C LYS A 4 -19.59 1.52 -22.69
N ILE A 5 -20.55 2.14 -22.00
CA ILE A 5 -21.96 2.04 -22.31
C ILE A 5 -22.46 3.45 -22.63
N LYS A 6 -23.01 3.64 -23.80
CA LYS A 6 -23.62 4.90 -24.20
C LYS A 6 -25.03 4.97 -23.60
N LEU A 7 -25.23 5.80 -22.59
CA LEU A 7 -26.51 5.95 -21.91
C LEU A 7 -27.46 6.88 -22.72
N THR A 8 -26.91 7.96 -23.25
CA THR A 8 -27.62 8.91 -24.11
C THR A 8 -26.69 9.42 -25.22
N SER A 9 -27.14 10.33 -26.07
CA SER A 9 -26.28 10.95 -27.09
C SER A 9 -25.17 11.82 -26.50
N TRP A 10 -25.29 12.22 -25.25
CA TRP A 10 -24.37 13.14 -24.56
C TRP A 10 -23.77 12.57 -23.28
N LEU A 11 -24.15 11.35 -22.85
CA LEU A 11 -23.69 10.74 -21.59
C LEU A 11 -23.24 9.29 -21.81
N ASP A 12 -22.01 9.00 -21.44
CA ASP A 12 -21.39 7.68 -21.44
C ASP A 12 -21.09 7.22 -20.00
N LEU A 13 -21.34 5.94 -19.73
CA LEU A 13 -20.88 5.24 -18.53
C LEU A 13 -19.65 4.40 -18.89
N LYS A 14 -18.60 4.54 -18.09
CA LYS A 14 -17.41 3.70 -18.18
C LYS A 14 -17.25 2.87 -16.92
N THR A 15 -16.89 1.62 -17.06
CA THR A 15 -16.59 0.76 -15.93
C THR A 15 -15.29 0.01 -16.19
N LEU A 16 -14.49 -0.17 -15.16
CA LEU A 16 -13.25 -0.96 -15.16
C LEU A 16 -13.18 -1.77 -13.89
N GLY A 17 -12.73 -3.01 -13.99
CA GLY A 17 -12.41 -3.85 -12.84
C GLY A 17 -11.24 -4.76 -13.17
N ALA A 18 -10.28 -4.85 -12.27
CA ALA A 18 -9.17 -5.78 -12.35
C ALA A 18 -8.86 -6.36 -10.97
N MET A 19 -8.59 -7.65 -10.94
CA MET A 19 -8.08 -8.36 -9.78
C MET A 19 -6.86 -9.18 -10.21
N SER A 20 -5.80 -9.09 -9.44
CA SER A 20 -4.57 -9.82 -9.67
C SER A 20 -4.10 -10.50 -8.38
N GLU A 21 -3.21 -11.47 -8.52
CA GLU A 21 -2.51 -12.11 -7.42
C GLU A 21 -1.05 -12.32 -7.85
N ALA A 22 -0.15 -11.64 -7.17
CA ALA A 22 1.29 -11.81 -7.33
C ALA A 22 1.89 -12.09 -5.97
N LYS A 23 2.34 -13.32 -5.72
CA LYS A 23 2.87 -13.77 -4.44
C LYS A 23 3.99 -14.79 -4.60
N ASN A 24 4.84 -14.88 -3.59
CA ASN A 24 5.82 -15.95 -3.49
C ASN A 24 5.13 -17.29 -3.27
N ILE A 25 5.47 -18.28 -4.06
CA ILE A 25 4.91 -19.63 -3.96
C ILE A 25 5.69 -20.53 -3.00
N ASN A 26 6.95 -20.17 -2.71
CA ASN A 26 7.86 -20.93 -1.85
C ASN A 26 8.60 -20.03 -0.86
N ASN A 27 9.11 -20.64 0.22
CA ASN A 27 10.18 -20.06 1.01
C ASN A 27 11.50 -20.16 0.23
N VAL A 28 12.43 -19.24 0.49
CA VAL A 28 13.68 -19.10 -0.28
C VAL A 28 14.87 -19.41 0.58
N ASN A 29 15.86 -20.12 0.02
CA ASN A 29 17.17 -20.25 0.65
C ASN A 29 17.93 -18.94 0.39
N ALA A 30 18.46 -18.34 1.45
CA ALA A 30 19.23 -17.12 1.41
C ALA A 30 20.70 -17.42 1.71
N VAL A 31 21.57 -16.78 0.96
CA VAL A 31 23.01 -16.78 1.20
C VAL A 31 23.42 -15.34 1.46
N TYR A 32 24.06 -15.09 2.59
CA TYR A 32 24.48 -13.73 2.93
C TYR A 32 25.84 -13.71 3.63
N MET A 33 26.51 -12.58 3.54
CA MET A 33 27.77 -12.30 4.23
C MET A 33 27.56 -11.16 5.22
N LEU A 34 28.14 -11.26 6.39
CA LEU A 34 28.19 -10.14 7.32
C LEU A 34 29.28 -9.17 6.88
N SER A 35 29.01 -7.87 6.93
CA SER A 35 29.93 -6.82 6.47
C SER A 35 31.30 -6.78 7.18
N LYS A 36 31.44 -7.48 8.30
CA LYS A 36 32.66 -7.53 9.12
C LYS A 36 33.37 -8.89 9.12
N SER A 37 32.83 -9.87 8.40
CA SER A 37 33.46 -11.20 8.30
C SER A 37 33.38 -11.67 6.84
N ALA A 38 34.39 -12.43 6.43
CA ALA A 38 34.37 -13.09 5.12
C ALA A 38 33.55 -14.39 5.13
N GLU A 39 32.88 -14.69 6.23
CA GLU A 39 32.07 -15.90 6.37
C GLU A 39 30.75 -15.79 5.58
N VAL A 40 30.47 -16.87 4.87
CA VAL A 40 29.21 -17.02 4.13
C VAL A 40 28.25 -17.81 4.99
N TYR A 41 27.06 -17.23 5.19
CA TYR A 41 25.97 -17.83 5.94
C TYR A 41 24.88 -18.29 5.00
N GLN A 42 24.29 -19.43 5.30
CA GLN A 42 23.08 -19.92 4.63
C GLN A 42 21.93 -19.94 5.65
N ASP A 43 20.75 -19.54 5.18
CA ASP A 43 19.55 -19.52 6.00
C ASP A 43 18.33 -19.71 5.10
N LYS A 44 17.17 -19.96 5.70
CA LYS A 44 15.89 -20.06 5.00
C LYS A 44 15.04 -18.85 5.35
N ALA A 45 14.58 -18.13 4.33
CA ALA A 45 13.65 -17.01 4.48
C ALA A 45 12.20 -17.50 4.33
N TYR A 46 11.39 -17.25 5.33
CA TYR A 46 9.95 -17.61 5.36
C TYR A 46 9.13 -16.51 4.67
N VAL A 47 9.10 -16.54 3.36
CA VAL A 47 8.44 -15.54 2.51
C VAL A 47 7.28 -16.09 1.68
N MET A 48 6.94 -17.36 1.85
CA MET A 48 5.82 -17.99 1.17
C MET A 48 4.52 -17.21 1.43
N ASN A 49 3.72 -17.02 0.40
CA ASN A 49 2.49 -16.23 0.39
C ASN A 49 2.66 -14.71 0.57
N MET A 50 3.88 -14.19 0.70
CA MET A 50 4.14 -12.75 0.66
C MET A 50 3.82 -12.20 -0.73
N ARG A 51 3.09 -11.10 -0.79
CA ARG A 51 2.58 -10.50 -2.02
C ARG A 51 3.48 -9.38 -2.51
N GLU A 52 3.38 -9.10 -3.80
CA GLU A 52 3.98 -7.92 -4.40
C GLU A 52 3.45 -6.66 -3.71
N SER A 53 4.33 -5.70 -3.48
CA SER A 53 4.06 -4.51 -2.68
C SER A 53 3.92 -3.26 -3.53
N GLY A 54 3.22 -2.25 -2.99
CA GLY A 54 3.11 -0.93 -3.59
C GLY A 54 2.12 -0.80 -4.75
N THR A 55 1.53 -1.92 -5.20
CA THR A 55 0.51 -1.92 -6.26
C THR A 55 -0.79 -2.50 -5.70
N PRO A 56 -1.93 -1.85 -5.90
CA PRO A 56 -3.21 -2.43 -5.51
C PRO A 56 -3.51 -3.67 -6.38
N LEU A 57 -3.76 -4.80 -5.73
CA LEU A 57 -4.11 -6.05 -6.40
C LEU A 57 -5.59 -6.13 -6.78
N THR A 58 -6.40 -5.21 -6.28
CA THR A 58 -7.79 -5.03 -6.66
C THR A 58 -8.03 -3.58 -7.01
N VAL A 59 -8.50 -3.32 -8.21
CA VAL A 59 -8.87 -1.99 -8.68
C VAL A 59 -10.23 -2.03 -9.35
N GLY A 60 -11.02 -1.00 -9.11
CA GLY A 60 -12.30 -0.77 -9.78
C GLY A 60 -12.44 0.68 -10.16
N SER A 61 -13.17 0.98 -11.23
CA SER A 61 -13.50 2.35 -11.61
C SER A 61 -14.88 2.40 -12.23
N ILE A 62 -15.66 3.41 -11.85
CA ILE A 62 -16.90 3.77 -12.48
C ILE A 62 -16.80 5.23 -12.87
N GLY A 63 -16.99 5.54 -14.16
CA GLY A 63 -16.85 6.88 -14.70
C GLY A 63 -18.09 7.31 -15.48
N LEU A 64 -18.44 8.58 -15.35
CA LEU A 64 -19.46 9.25 -16.15
C LEU A 64 -18.79 10.32 -17.00
N ASP A 65 -18.99 10.23 -18.34
CA ASP A 65 -18.51 11.23 -19.30
C ASP A 65 -19.73 11.92 -19.94
N ALA A 66 -19.86 13.21 -19.74
CA ALA A 66 -20.91 14.01 -20.35
C ALA A 66 -20.31 15.04 -21.32
N HIS A 67 -20.92 15.16 -22.51
CA HIS A 67 -20.52 16.11 -23.55
C HIS A 67 -21.74 16.79 -24.13
N VAL A 68 -21.90 18.10 -23.89
CA VAL A 68 -23.01 18.88 -24.41
C VAL A 68 -22.62 20.33 -24.72
N ASN A 69 -22.91 20.81 -25.92
CA ASN A 69 -22.68 22.20 -26.31
C ASN A 69 -21.30 22.76 -25.99
N GLY A 70 -20.23 21.94 -26.22
CA GLY A 70 -18.83 22.30 -25.94
C GLY A 70 -18.44 22.21 -24.46
N TRP A 71 -19.35 21.84 -23.55
CA TRP A 71 -19.01 21.39 -22.20
C TRP A 71 -18.62 19.94 -22.19
N PHE A 72 -17.67 19.61 -21.35
CA PHE A 72 -17.38 18.23 -20.97
C PHE A 72 -17.27 18.11 -19.46
N VAL A 73 -17.80 17.04 -18.93
CA VAL A 73 -17.72 16.69 -17.51
C VAL A 73 -17.33 15.23 -17.42
N ASN A 74 -16.32 14.95 -16.64
CA ASN A 74 -15.79 13.63 -16.41
C ASN A 74 -15.72 13.40 -14.90
N LEU A 75 -16.50 12.47 -14.40
CA LEU A 75 -16.53 12.10 -12.98
C LEU A 75 -16.14 10.63 -12.87
N ASN A 76 -15.05 10.32 -12.15
CA ASN A 76 -14.57 8.97 -11.96
C ASN A 76 -14.51 8.64 -10.48
N ALA A 77 -15.16 7.54 -10.09
CA ALA A 77 -15.03 6.94 -8.77
C ALA A 77 -14.11 5.71 -8.91
N ASN A 78 -12.95 5.76 -8.27
CA ASN A 78 -11.91 4.74 -8.31
C ASN A 78 -11.84 4.03 -6.97
N TYR A 79 -11.83 2.70 -6.98
CA TYR A 79 -11.67 1.84 -5.82
C TYR A 79 -10.33 1.13 -5.85
N TYR A 80 -9.64 1.12 -4.72
CA TYR A 80 -8.35 0.46 -4.54
C TYR A 80 -8.39 -0.42 -3.30
N ASP A 81 -7.89 -1.65 -3.40
CA ASP A 81 -7.74 -2.54 -2.25
C ASP A 81 -6.61 -3.54 -2.47
N ARG A 82 -6.32 -4.32 -1.43
CA ARG A 82 -5.25 -5.32 -1.42
C ARG A 82 -3.89 -4.72 -1.76
N ILE A 83 -3.58 -3.60 -1.11
CA ILE A 83 -2.29 -2.91 -1.20
C ILE A 83 -1.41 -3.46 -0.07
N TYR A 84 -0.36 -4.18 -0.41
CA TYR A 84 0.55 -4.75 0.57
C TYR A 84 1.81 -3.90 0.70
N LEU A 85 2.35 -3.82 1.93
CA LEU A 85 3.57 -3.08 2.20
C LEU A 85 4.79 -3.93 1.83
N SER A 86 5.89 -3.26 1.53
CA SER A 86 7.17 -3.93 1.30
C SER A 86 7.64 -4.59 2.60
N TYR A 87 8.10 -5.81 2.48
CA TYR A 87 8.63 -6.60 3.58
C TYR A 87 10.14 -6.84 3.40
N SER A 88 10.81 -7.14 4.50
CA SER A 88 12.23 -7.51 4.48
C SER A 88 12.38 -9.02 4.69
N PRO A 89 12.91 -9.77 3.70
CA PRO A 89 13.15 -11.20 3.85
C PRO A 89 14.09 -11.53 5.02
N SER A 90 15.05 -10.65 5.31
CA SER A 90 16.03 -10.87 6.39
C SER A 90 15.42 -10.94 7.79
N TYR A 91 14.25 -10.34 8.01
CA TYR A 91 13.54 -10.46 9.29
C TYR A 91 12.82 -11.80 9.44
N ARG A 92 12.72 -12.54 8.38
CA ARG A 92 12.04 -13.84 8.29
C ARG A 92 13.00 -14.99 8.09
N TYR A 93 14.29 -14.76 8.36
CA TYR A 93 15.28 -15.84 8.39
C TYR A 93 14.99 -16.77 9.58
N GLU A 94 15.16 -18.07 9.37
CA GLU A 94 14.91 -19.10 10.37
C GLU A 94 15.66 -18.81 11.68
N LYS A 95 16.92 -18.43 11.58
CA LYS A 95 17.74 -18.06 12.73
C LYS A 95 17.17 -16.86 13.50
N VAL A 96 16.63 -15.85 12.79
CA VAL A 96 15.99 -14.69 13.42
C VAL A 96 14.72 -15.12 14.15
N LEU A 97 13.90 -15.93 13.53
CA LEU A 97 12.63 -16.43 14.11
C LEU A 97 12.91 -17.32 15.32
N THR A 98 13.91 -18.21 15.25
CA THR A 98 14.32 -19.06 16.36
C THR A 98 14.83 -18.25 17.55
N ASN A 99 15.64 -17.23 17.31
CA ASN A 99 16.13 -16.34 18.37
C ASN A 99 14.98 -15.58 19.05
N ARG A 100 14.00 -15.12 18.28
CA ARG A 100 12.79 -14.48 18.84
C ARG A 100 11.98 -15.47 19.69
N GLN A 101 11.82 -16.70 19.22
CA GLN A 101 11.15 -17.75 19.97
C GLN A 101 11.85 -18.05 21.30
N ALA A 102 13.16 -18.13 21.30
CA ALA A 102 13.95 -18.34 22.50
C ALA A 102 13.77 -17.18 23.50
N ALA A 103 13.80 -15.93 23.03
CA ALA A 103 13.56 -14.76 23.86
C ALA A 103 12.15 -14.75 24.46
N HIS A 104 11.13 -15.13 23.71
CA HIS A 104 9.75 -15.28 24.18
C HIS A 104 9.64 -16.32 25.29
N LYS A 105 10.29 -17.46 25.11
CA LYS A 105 10.29 -18.55 26.09
C LYS A 105 11.05 -18.16 27.37
N ALA A 106 12.12 -17.37 27.25
CA ALA A 106 12.94 -16.95 28.38
C ALA A 106 12.27 -15.82 29.20
N PHE A 107 11.48 -14.96 28.56
CA PHE A 107 10.88 -13.77 29.18
C PHE A 107 9.40 -13.61 28.77
N PRO A 108 8.54 -14.56 29.17
CA PRO A 108 7.15 -14.60 28.69
C PRO A 108 6.31 -13.37 29.09
N GLU A 109 6.59 -12.75 30.23
CA GLU A 109 5.90 -11.54 30.70
C GLU A 109 6.23 -10.30 29.86
N ILE A 110 7.40 -10.29 29.19
CA ILE A 110 7.86 -9.15 28.37
C ILE A 110 7.56 -9.40 26.90
N PHE A 111 7.78 -10.63 26.46
CA PHE A 111 7.65 -11.06 25.09
C PHE A 111 6.39 -11.91 24.86
N ALA A 112 5.47 -11.94 25.84
CA ALA A 112 4.25 -12.70 25.71
C ALA A 112 3.60 -12.42 24.33
N PRO A 113 3.08 -13.45 23.67
CA PRO A 113 2.44 -13.29 22.39
C PRO A 113 1.27 -12.33 22.56
N THR A 114 1.47 -11.08 22.22
CA THR A 114 0.35 -10.22 21.94
C THR A 114 -0.27 -10.77 20.67
N THR A 115 -1.40 -11.44 20.83
CA THR A 115 -2.25 -11.79 19.71
C THR A 115 -2.67 -10.48 19.04
N LEU A 116 -2.10 -10.21 17.89
CA LEU A 116 -2.61 -9.21 16.98
C LEU A 116 -3.65 -9.91 16.13
N ASP A 117 -4.90 -9.46 16.23
CA ASP A 117 -6.03 -10.00 15.47
C ASP A 117 -6.21 -11.53 15.55
N GLY A 118 -5.85 -12.14 16.70
CA GLY A 118 -5.96 -13.57 16.93
C GLY A 118 -4.84 -14.42 16.35
N MET A 119 -3.82 -13.83 15.72
CA MET A 119 -2.66 -14.54 15.18
C MET A 119 -1.67 -14.90 16.29
N SER A 120 -1.05 -16.08 16.19
CA SER A 120 0.10 -16.42 17.01
C SER A 120 1.28 -15.49 16.70
N TRP A 121 2.21 -15.32 17.66
CA TRP A 121 3.41 -14.51 17.44
C TRP A 121 4.25 -15.01 16.23
N THR A 122 4.22 -16.31 15.92
CA THR A 122 4.91 -16.88 14.74
C THR A 122 4.26 -16.43 13.45
N GLU A 123 2.92 -16.39 13.42
CA GLU A 123 2.16 -15.88 12.28
C GLU A 123 2.38 -14.38 12.12
N ASP A 124 2.34 -13.61 13.22
CA ASP A 124 2.67 -12.18 13.19
C ASP A 124 4.08 -11.92 12.68
N ALA A 125 5.06 -12.74 13.10
CA ALA A 125 6.45 -12.60 12.67
C ALA A 125 6.66 -12.81 11.16
N VAL A 126 5.79 -13.57 10.49
CA VAL A 126 5.84 -13.83 9.05
C VAL A 126 4.73 -13.12 8.27
N ALA A 127 3.82 -12.44 8.95
CA ALA A 127 2.73 -11.70 8.31
C ALA A 127 3.26 -10.53 7.49
N GLN A 128 2.59 -10.24 6.39
CA GLN A 128 2.81 -9.04 5.60
C GLN A 128 1.68 -8.05 5.86
N GLU A 129 2.03 -6.82 6.16
CA GLU A 129 1.04 -5.78 6.41
C GLU A 129 0.25 -5.43 5.15
N LYS A 130 -1.07 -5.41 5.29
CA LYS A 130 -2.00 -4.93 4.28
C LYS A 130 -2.40 -3.49 4.59
N GLY A 131 -2.27 -2.61 3.61
CA GLY A 131 -2.74 -1.23 3.70
C GLY A 131 -4.25 -1.13 3.60
N HIS A 132 -4.80 -0.07 4.17
CA HIS A 132 -6.21 0.27 4.02
C HIS A 132 -6.50 0.73 2.59
N GLY A 133 -7.49 0.13 1.96
CA GLY A 133 -8.00 0.52 0.65
C GLY A 133 -9.13 1.55 0.76
N GLY A 134 -9.78 1.88 -0.36
CA GLY A 134 -10.91 2.78 -0.34
C GLY A 134 -11.26 3.39 -1.69
N TRP A 135 -12.20 4.33 -1.66
CA TRP A 135 -12.67 5.07 -2.82
C TRP A 135 -12.00 6.44 -2.93
N MET A 136 -11.67 6.81 -4.15
CA MET A 136 -11.21 8.14 -4.54
C MET A 136 -12.04 8.62 -5.72
N VAL A 137 -12.52 9.86 -5.65
CA VAL A 137 -13.34 10.45 -6.71
C VAL A 137 -12.62 11.61 -7.34
N ASP A 138 -12.54 11.59 -8.67
CA ASP A 138 -11.89 12.63 -9.47
C ASP A 138 -12.91 13.28 -10.38
N LEU A 139 -12.83 14.59 -10.53
CA LEU A 139 -13.70 15.41 -11.37
C LEU A 139 -12.87 16.21 -12.39
N SER A 140 -13.26 16.16 -13.64
CA SER A 140 -12.78 17.10 -14.66
C SER A 140 -13.96 17.77 -15.31
N ILE A 141 -13.98 19.09 -15.34
CA ILE A 141 -15.02 19.89 -16.00
C ILE A 141 -14.36 20.94 -16.88
N GLY A 142 -14.84 21.08 -18.09
CA GLY A 142 -14.30 22.09 -18.98
C GLY A 142 -15.27 22.55 -20.07
N LYS A 143 -14.85 23.60 -20.73
CA LYS A 143 -15.59 24.26 -21.80
C LYS A 143 -14.66 24.57 -22.98
N SER A 144 -15.10 24.18 -24.17
CA SER A 144 -14.50 24.62 -25.42
C SER A 144 -15.37 25.70 -26.05
N VAL A 145 -14.75 26.84 -26.33
CA VAL A 145 -15.40 27.99 -26.96
C VAL A 145 -14.73 28.20 -28.33
N ARG A 146 -15.55 28.09 -29.41
CA ARG A 146 -15.07 28.36 -30.75
C ARG A 146 -15.04 29.87 -30.99
N LEU A 147 -13.92 30.40 -31.44
CA LEU A 147 -13.70 31.78 -31.79
C LEU A 147 -13.61 31.89 -33.31
N LYS A 148 -13.66 33.14 -33.86
CA LYS A 148 -13.51 33.38 -35.31
C LYS A 148 -12.19 32.85 -35.87
N LYS A 149 -11.11 32.89 -35.07
CA LYS A 149 -9.77 32.41 -35.44
C LYS A 149 -9.23 31.48 -34.36
N GLY A 150 -9.83 30.26 -34.23
CA GLY A 150 -9.34 29.27 -33.30
C GLY A 150 -10.35 28.83 -32.24
N SER A 151 -9.87 28.22 -31.18
CA SER A 151 -10.69 27.78 -30.05
C SER A 151 -10.00 28.04 -28.73
N LEU A 152 -10.77 28.39 -27.72
CA LEU A 152 -10.33 28.58 -26.34
C LEU A 152 -10.92 27.44 -25.50
N ASN A 153 -10.06 26.74 -24.75
CA ASN A 153 -10.46 25.63 -23.92
C ASN A 153 -10.11 25.93 -22.46
N PHE A 154 -11.07 25.74 -21.60
CA PHE A 154 -10.94 25.83 -20.16
C PHE A 154 -11.11 24.42 -19.58
N ASN A 155 -10.27 24.04 -18.62
CA ASN A 155 -10.40 22.78 -17.91
C ASN A 155 -10.05 22.97 -16.43
N LEU A 156 -10.94 22.54 -15.56
CA LEU A 156 -10.74 22.41 -14.13
C LEU A 156 -10.69 20.92 -13.81
N MET A 157 -9.59 20.48 -13.23
CA MET A 157 -9.42 19.11 -12.74
C MET A 157 -9.32 19.14 -11.22
N ILE A 158 -10.09 18.30 -10.56
CA ILE A 158 -10.03 18.10 -9.10
C ILE A 158 -9.80 16.61 -8.86
N THR A 159 -8.70 16.27 -8.22
CA THR A 159 -8.40 14.91 -7.80
C THR A 159 -8.75 14.74 -6.33
N ASN A 160 -9.19 13.55 -5.98
CA ASN A 160 -9.61 13.20 -4.63
C ASN A 160 -10.68 14.18 -4.07
N LEU A 161 -11.77 14.35 -4.79
CA LEU A 161 -12.88 15.24 -4.43
C LEU A 161 -13.45 14.95 -3.02
N LEU A 162 -13.38 13.70 -2.56
CA LEU A 162 -13.83 13.27 -1.23
C LEU A 162 -12.81 13.57 -0.12
N ASN A 163 -11.65 14.10 -0.46
CA ASN A 163 -10.54 14.34 0.47
C ASN A 163 -10.15 13.09 1.30
N ASN A 164 -10.20 11.91 0.68
CA ASN A 164 -9.86 10.67 1.36
C ASN A 164 -8.34 10.52 1.47
N GLN A 165 -7.81 10.73 2.67
CA GLN A 165 -6.39 10.61 2.99
C GLN A 165 -6.06 9.32 3.76
N THR A 166 -6.98 8.36 3.81
CA THR A 166 -6.81 7.11 4.57
C THR A 166 -6.33 5.94 3.72
N ILE A 167 -6.41 6.05 2.40
CA ILE A 167 -5.94 5.00 1.50
C ILE A 167 -4.43 4.92 1.57
N VAL A 168 -3.91 3.73 1.86
CA VAL A 168 -2.47 3.46 1.88
C VAL A 168 -2.00 3.24 0.44
N THR A 169 -1.05 4.05 -0.02
CA THR A 169 -0.48 3.94 -1.38
C THR A 169 0.78 3.10 -1.43
N GLY A 170 1.32 2.75 -0.28
CA GLY A 170 2.52 1.95 -0.13
C GLY A 170 3.11 2.08 1.26
N GLY A 171 4.31 1.57 1.42
CA GLY A 171 5.04 1.61 2.67
C GLY A 171 5.96 0.41 2.83
N TYR A 172 6.59 0.31 3.97
CA TYR A 172 7.55 -0.75 4.25
C TYR A 172 7.64 -1.04 5.75
N GLU A 173 8.10 -2.24 6.06
CA GLU A 173 8.47 -2.62 7.41
C GLU A 173 9.70 -1.82 7.85
N GLN A 174 9.64 -1.22 9.03
CA GLN A 174 10.78 -0.49 9.57
C GLN A 174 11.79 -1.45 10.19
N ASN A 175 13.08 -1.14 10.02
CA ASN A 175 14.15 -1.87 10.66
C ASN A 175 14.20 -1.49 12.15
N SER A 176 13.41 -2.18 12.96
CA SER A 176 13.43 -2.03 14.40
C SER A 176 13.75 -3.40 15.04
N ARG A 177 14.72 -3.42 15.91
CA ARG A 177 15.08 -4.65 16.63
C ARG A 177 14.40 -4.67 17.99
N SER A 178 13.91 -5.82 18.38
CA SER A 178 13.60 -6.06 19.79
C SER A 178 14.90 -5.95 20.58
N SER A 179 14.89 -5.19 21.64
CA SER A 179 16.05 -4.99 22.49
C SER A 179 15.63 -4.90 23.95
N TYR A 180 16.49 -5.29 24.82
CA TYR A 180 16.35 -5.14 26.26
C TYR A 180 17.73 -4.96 26.89
N THR A 181 17.75 -4.38 28.07
CA THR A 181 18.95 -4.32 28.93
C THR A 181 18.68 -5.16 30.17
N VAL A 182 19.73 -5.70 30.76
CA VAL A 182 19.65 -6.46 32.00
C VAL A 182 20.42 -5.70 33.07
N ASP A 183 19.82 -5.52 34.25
CA ASP A 183 20.53 -4.91 35.37
C ASP A 183 21.47 -5.89 36.07
N ALA A 184 22.20 -5.42 37.08
CA ALA A 184 23.18 -6.22 37.85
C ALA A 184 22.54 -7.43 38.56
N ASN A 185 21.21 -7.40 38.77
CA ASN A 185 20.46 -8.47 39.43
C ASN A 185 19.79 -9.43 38.45
N GLY A 186 20.07 -9.27 37.12
CA GLY A 186 19.48 -10.11 36.10
C GLY A 186 18.06 -9.70 35.65
N ASN A 187 17.52 -8.57 36.15
CA ASN A 187 16.18 -8.10 35.75
C ASN A 187 16.23 -7.39 34.42
N VAL A 188 15.26 -7.67 33.57
CA VAL A 188 15.13 -7.00 32.26
C VAL A 188 14.63 -5.58 32.44
N LYS A 189 15.35 -4.64 31.82
CA LYS A 189 15.00 -3.20 31.78
C LYS A 189 14.82 -2.71 30.36
N ASN A 190 13.94 -1.73 30.20
CA ASN A 190 13.69 -1.02 28.94
C ASN A 190 13.40 -1.97 27.75
N PRO A 191 12.48 -2.93 27.89
CA PRO A 191 12.18 -3.84 26.81
C PRO A 191 11.55 -3.06 25.64
N ARG A 192 12.08 -3.23 24.45
CA ARG A 192 11.50 -2.78 23.20
C ARG A 192 11.06 -4.02 22.42
N LEU A 193 9.78 -4.16 22.22
CA LEU A 193 9.20 -5.22 21.40
C LEU A 193 8.97 -4.69 19.99
N TYR A 194 9.54 -5.39 19.03
CA TYR A 194 9.24 -5.14 17.63
C TYR A 194 8.12 -6.06 17.16
N GLN A 195 7.07 -5.47 16.64
CA GLN A 195 5.96 -6.18 15.99
C GLN A 195 5.86 -5.67 14.56
N PHE A 196 5.96 -6.55 13.57
CA PHE A 196 5.94 -6.19 12.15
C PHE A 196 4.67 -5.41 11.77
N SER A 197 3.53 -5.83 12.28
CA SER A 197 2.24 -5.23 12.01
C SER A 197 2.01 -3.87 12.70
N LYS A 198 2.75 -3.55 13.77
CA LYS A 198 2.55 -2.30 14.53
C LYS A 198 3.52 -1.18 14.19
N ASN A 199 4.60 -1.46 13.46
CA ASN A 199 5.64 -0.47 13.16
C ASN A 199 5.95 -0.28 11.66
N PRO A 200 5.02 -0.51 10.72
CA PRO A 200 5.28 -0.21 9.33
C PRO A 200 5.25 1.30 9.11
N LYS A 201 6.07 1.78 8.20
CA LYS A 201 5.91 3.12 7.65
C LYS A 201 4.91 3.06 6.49
N LYS A 202 3.85 3.82 6.58
CA LYS A 202 2.79 3.89 5.56
C LYS A 202 2.83 5.22 4.83
N TYR A 203 2.58 5.18 3.55
CA TYR A 203 2.33 6.33 2.70
C TYR A 203 0.85 6.37 2.36
N TYR A 204 0.29 7.56 2.32
CA TYR A 204 -1.14 7.75 2.13
C TYR A 204 -1.42 8.60 0.89
N THR A 205 -2.64 8.53 0.41
CA THR A 205 -3.13 9.43 -0.64
C THR A 205 -3.02 10.89 -0.20
N TRP A 206 -2.71 11.75 -1.15
CA TRP A 206 -2.78 13.19 -0.95
C TRP A 206 -4.24 13.63 -0.79
N GLY A 207 -4.46 14.71 -0.06
CA GLY A 207 -5.76 15.36 0.02
C GLY A 207 -6.25 15.89 -1.33
N THR A 208 -7.40 16.54 -1.32
CA THR A 208 -7.97 17.16 -2.52
C THR A 208 -6.97 18.11 -3.16
N ASN A 209 -6.77 17.95 -4.46
CA ASN A 209 -5.88 18.79 -5.26
C ASN A 209 -6.64 19.24 -6.52
N GLY A 210 -6.38 20.47 -6.94
CA GLY A 210 -7.02 21.06 -8.11
C GLY A 210 -6.03 21.71 -9.06
N MET A 211 -6.32 21.61 -10.36
CA MET A 211 -5.58 22.27 -11.43
C MET A 211 -6.56 22.92 -12.38
N PHE A 212 -6.29 24.19 -12.70
CA PHE A 212 -7.02 24.91 -13.73
C PHE A 212 -6.10 25.18 -14.91
N GLN A 213 -6.56 24.82 -16.11
CA GLN A 213 -5.82 24.98 -17.36
C GLN A 213 -6.63 25.78 -18.37
N VAL A 214 -5.98 26.72 -19.02
CA VAL A 214 -6.53 27.46 -20.17
C VAL A 214 -5.61 27.21 -21.36
N SER A 215 -6.19 26.83 -22.49
CA SER A 215 -5.42 26.64 -23.73
C SER A 215 -6.12 27.29 -24.90
N TYR A 216 -5.33 27.96 -25.76
CA TYR A 216 -5.79 28.54 -27.01
C TYR A 216 -5.18 27.76 -28.17
N ARG A 217 -6.02 27.41 -29.14
CA ARG A 217 -5.63 26.74 -30.38
C ARG A 217 -6.03 27.63 -31.54
N PHE A 218 -5.06 28.09 -32.32
CA PHE A 218 -5.22 28.88 -33.55
C PHE A 218 -5.10 28.00 -34.79
#